data_89d77a18d39ee58bf61124a5a1a5ffde
#
_entry.id   89d77a18d39ee58bf61124a5a1a5ffde
#
_cell.length_a   1.000
_cell.length_b   1.000
_cell.length_c   1.000
_cell.angle_alpha   90.00
_cell.angle_beta   90.00
_cell.angle_gamma   90.00
#
_symmetry.space_group_name_H-M   'P 1'
#
loop_
_entity.id
_entity.type
_entity.pdbx_description
1 polymer ?
#
loop_
_entity_poly.entity_id
_entity_poly.type
_entity_poly.pdbx_seq_one_letter_code
_entity_poly.pdbx_strand_id
1 'polypeptide(L)' 'MALPPTRLSELIIRHPEVNTFRDFLDTISKYAEHGEGNLLDVDLKPDFPDTPRNWEFLVESAYVWGER' A
#
# COMPACT_ATOMS: atom_id res chain seq x y z
N MET A 1 1.34 -9.46 -21.84
CA MET A 1 2.42 -9.65 -20.86
C MET A 1 1.92 -9.18 -19.50
N ALA A 2 2.01 -10.05 -18.51
CA ALA A 2 1.60 -9.69 -17.17
C ALA A 2 2.67 -8.82 -16.49
N LEU A 3 2.24 -7.74 -15.85
CA LEU A 3 3.16 -6.92 -15.08
C LEU A 3 3.46 -7.63 -13.76
N PRO A 4 4.68 -7.45 -13.24
CA PRO A 4 4.99 -8.03 -11.94
C PRO A 4 4.17 -7.35 -10.84
N PRO A 5 3.90 -8.06 -9.73
CA PRO A 5 3.18 -7.44 -8.63
C PRO A 5 3.98 -6.29 -8.05
N THR A 6 3.27 -5.27 -7.58
CA THR A 6 3.91 -4.17 -6.90
C THR A 6 4.20 -4.56 -5.46
N ARG A 7 5.42 -4.35 -5.02
CA ARG A 7 5.82 -4.67 -3.67
C ARG A 7 5.53 -3.51 -2.73
N LEU A 8 5.12 -3.84 -1.53
CA LEU A 8 4.85 -2.83 -0.51
C LEU A 8 6.12 -2.02 -0.21
N SER A 9 7.26 -2.69 -0.15
CA SER A 9 8.53 -2.02 0.06
C SER A 9 8.82 -0.98 -1.03
N GLU A 10 8.45 -1.29 -2.26
CA GLU A 10 8.66 -0.37 -3.37
C GLU A 10 7.83 0.90 -3.22
N LEU A 11 6.59 0.76 -2.75
CA LEU A 11 5.75 1.92 -2.49
C LEU A 11 6.35 2.79 -1.40
N ILE A 12 6.90 2.19 -0.37
CA ILE A 12 7.55 2.94 0.71
C ILE A 12 8.74 3.73 0.17
N ILE A 13 9.55 3.10 -0.67
CA ILE A 13 10.73 3.75 -1.24
C ILE A 13 10.34 4.90 -2.15
N ARG A 14 9.29 4.73 -2.93
CA ARG A 14 8.84 5.76 -3.88
C ARG A 14 8.18 6.95 -3.19
N HIS A 15 7.73 6.78 -1.97
CA HIS A 15 7.00 7.83 -1.24
C HIS A 15 7.67 8.15 0.08
N PRO A 16 8.91 8.70 0.03
CA PRO A 16 9.64 9.01 1.26
C PRO A 16 8.99 10.12 2.09
N GLU A 17 8.06 10.85 1.50
CA GLU A 17 7.31 11.89 2.20
C GLU A 17 6.27 11.31 3.18
N VAL A 18 5.94 10.03 3.03
CA VAL A 18 4.95 9.38 3.88
C VAL A 18 5.59 9.03 5.22
N ASN A 19 5.04 9.56 6.31
CA ASN A 19 5.58 9.39 7.66
C ASN A 19 4.66 8.63 8.60
N THR A 20 3.42 8.35 8.19
CA THR A 20 2.46 7.68 9.05
C THR A 20 1.80 6.55 8.27
N PHE A 21 1.30 5.58 9.01
CA PHE A 21 0.58 4.46 8.41
C PHE A 21 -0.69 4.95 7.73
N ARG A 22 -1.36 5.92 8.32
CA ARG A 22 -2.56 6.50 7.75
C ARG A 22 -2.29 7.09 6.37
N ASP A 23 -1.23 7.86 6.24
CA ASP A 23 -0.85 8.44 4.95
C ASP A 23 -0.44 7.37 3.96
N PHE A 24 0.18 6.31 4.47
CA PHE A 24 0.55 5.19 3.63
C PHE A 24 -0.67 4.47 3.06
N LEU A 25 -1.71 4.29 3.87
CA LEU A 25 -2.97 3.70 3.39
C LEU A 25 -3.59 4.56 2.30
N ASP A 26 -3.56 5.87 2.47
CA ASP A 26 -4.06 6.79 1.45
C ASP A 26 -3.27 6.64 0.15
N THR A 27 -1.96 6.50 0.25
CA THR A 27 -1.10 6.26 -0.90
C THR A 27 -1.45 4.96 -1.61
N ILE A 28 -1.70 3.91 -0.85
CA ILE A 28 -2.10 2.61 -1.42
C ILE A 28 -3.44 2.73 -2.13
N SER A 29 -4.40 3.43 -1.52
CA SER A 29 -5.71 3.62 -2.12
C SER A 29 -5.62 4.37 -3.45
N LYS A 30 -4.80 5.39 -3.52
CA LYS A 30 -4.59 6.14 -4.74
C LYS A 30 -3.91 5.30 -5.81
N TYR A 31 -2.96 4.48 -5.40
CA TYR A 31 -2.31 3.57 -6.32
C TYR A 31 -3.30 2.57 -6.91
N ALA A 32 -4.15 2.02 -6.06
CA ALA A 32 -5.18 1.06 -6.49
C ALA A 32 -6.20 1.71 -7.42
N GLU A 33 -6.54 2.98 -7.16
CA GLU A 33 -7.49 3.72 -7.97
C GLU A 33 -6.99 3.90 -9.40
N HIS A 34 -5.70 4.08 -9.58
CA HIS A 34 -5.10 4.21 -10.90
C HIS A 34 -5.01 2.90 -11.65
N GLY A 35 -5.39 1.80 -10.99
CA GLY A 35 -5.89 0.63 -11.64
C GLY A 35 -4.98 -0.10 -12.60
N GLU A 36 -3.79 -0.39 -12.20
CA GLU A 36 -2.94 -1.23 -13.02
C GLU A 36 -3.35 -2.70 -12.96
N GLY A 37 -4.30 -3.04 -12.10
CA GLY A 37 -4.85 -4.37 -12.02
C GLY A 37 -3.89 -5.42 -11.49
N ASN A 38 -2.80 -5.01 -10.91
CA ASN A 38 -1.78 -5.92 -10.43
C ASN A 38 -2.03 -6.31 -8.98
N LEU A 39 -1.45 -7.44 -8.60
CA LEU A 39 -1.47 -7.86 -7.21
C LEU A 39 -0.51 -7.01 -6.40
N LEU A 40 -0.88 -6.78 -5.14
CA LEU A 40 0.01 -6.12 -4.21
C LEU A 40 0.76 -7.18 -3.43
N ASP A 41 2.07 -7.12 -3.47
CA ASP A 41 2.93 -8.05 -2.74
C ASP A 41 3.30 -7.44 -1.40
N VAL A 42 2.75 -7.99 -0.33
CA VAL A 42 3.01 -7.52 1.03
C VAL A 42 4.28 -8.21 1.53
N ASP A 43 5.41 -7.69 1.10
CA ASP A 43 6.71 -8.32 1.35
C ASP A 43 7.38 -7.88 2.65
N LEU A 44 6.85 -6.83 3.30
CA LEU A 44 7.38 -6.40 4.58
C LEU A 44 6.31 -5.65 5.36
N LYS A 45 6.55 -5.49 6.66
CA LYS A 45 5.66 -4.74 7.53
C LYS A 45 6.04 -3.27 7.48
N PRO A 46 5.09 -2.36 7.19
CA PRO A 46 5.35 -0.92 7.28
C PRO A 46 5.72 -0.55 8.71
N ASP A 47 6.83 0.14 8.87
CA ASP A 47 7.34 0.49 10.20
C ASP A 47 7.10 1.97 10.48
N PHE A 48 5.84 2.33 10.62
CA PHE A 48 5.43 3.69 10.98
C PHE A 48 5.06 3.74 12.45
N PRO A 49 5.12 4.92 13.07
CA PRO A 49 4.77 5.06 14.50
C PRO A 49 3.35 4.59 14.82
N ASP A 50 2.45 4.74 13.87
CA ASP A 50 1.02 4.41 14.04
C ASP A 50 0.60 3.11 13.38
N THR A 51 1.55 2.25 12.97
CA THR A 51 1.23 0.97 12.33
C THR A 51 0.50 0.07 13.33
N PRO A 52 -0.76 -0.30 13.08
CA PRO A 52 -1.53 -1.13 14.00
C PRO A 52 -1.23 -2.62 13.81
N ARG A 53 -1.78 -3.44 14.71
CA ARG A 53 -1.60 -4.90 14.63
C ARG A 53 -2.27 -5.49 13.40
N ASN A 54 -3.39 -4.91 12.99
CA ASN A 54 -4.16 -5.40 11.83
C ASN A 54 -3.75 -4.69 10.54
N TRP A 55 -2.51 -4.27 10.46
CA TRP A 55 -2.02 -3.52 9.32
C TRP A 55 -2.23 -4.26 7.99
N GLU A 56 -2.05 -5.58 7.99
CA GLU A 56 -2.24 -6.36 6.77
C GLU A 56 -3.66 -6.25 6.24
N PHE A 57 -4.63 -6.35 7.13
CA PHE A 57 -6.03 -6.23 6.75
C PHE A 57 -6.31 -4.84 6.18
N LEU A 58 -5.77 -3.81 6.83
CA LEU A 58 -6.00 -2.43 6.38
C LEU A 58 -5.34 -2.17 5.03
N VAL A 59 -4.14 -2.69 4.83
CA VAL A 59 -3.44 -2.56 3.55
C VAL A 59 -4.22 -3.25 2.44
N GLU A 60 -4.69 -4.46 2.66
CA GLU A 60 -5.46 -5.18 1.67
C GLU A 60 -6.77 -4.46 1.36
N SER A 61 -7.44 -3.97 2.39
CA SER A 61 -8.68 -3.23 2.20
C SER A 61 -8.47 -1.96 1.39
N ALA A 62 -7.42 -1.22 1.68
CA ALA A 62 -7.10 -0.01 0.93
C ALA A 62 -6.81 -0.33 -0.53
N TYR A 63 -6.12 -1.42 -0.79
CA TYR A 63 -5.77 -1.81 -2.14
C TYR A 63 -6.98 -2.30 -2.93
N VAL A 64 -7.81 -3.14 -2.30
CA VAL A 64 -8.98 -3.74 -2.96
C VAL A 64 -10.05 -2.69 -3.22
N TRP A 65 -10.34 -1.87 -2.23
CA TRP A 65 -11.42 -0.89 -2.33
C TRP A 65 -10.99 0.40 -3.01
N GLY A 66 -9.71 0.75 -2.87
CA GLY A 66 -9.22 2.01 -3.39
C GLY A 66 -9.88 3.18 -2.67
N GLU A 67 -9.71 4.35 -3.23
CA GLU A 67 -10.34 5.57 -2.74
C GLU A 67 -11.59 5.82 -3.55
N ARG A 68 -12.72 5.81 -2.91
CA ARG A 68 -14.00 5.98 -3.58
C ARG A 68 -14.80 7.12 -3.04
#